data_6c90f60930d82bc8a90f61cb456694b4
#
_entry.id   6c90f60930d82bc8a90f61cb456694b4
#
_cell.length_a   1.000
_cell.length_b   1.000
_cell.length_c   1.000
_cell.angle_alpha   90.00
_cell.angle_beta   90.00
_cell.angle_gamma   90.00
#
_symmetry.space_group_name_H-M   'P 1'
#
loop_
_entity.id
_entity.type
_entity.pdbx_description
1 polymer ?
#
loop_
_entity_poly.entity_id
_entity_poly.type
_entity_poly.pdbx_seq_one_letter_code
_entity_poly.pdbx_strand_id
1 'polypeptide(L)'
;MEVGLRVVRGPNWKWGNQDDGEGHVGTVVEIGKPGSTTSPYKTVVVQWDSGSHTNYRVGYQGSYDLRVLDNAPLGVKHPNIICDSCRKQGIAGMRWKCTRCFDFDLCTHCYMSDKHDLSHPFLRLETAASTGVEMPKGKVLCVSK
;
A
#
# COMPACT_ATOMS: atom_id res chain seq x y z
N MET A 1 0.68 -11.34 2.40
CA MET A 1 -0.05 -10.83 1.22
C MET A 1 -1.37 -11.57 1.13
N GLU A 2 -2.45 -10.88 0.87
CA GLU A 2 -3.78 -11.47 0.86
C GLU A 2 -4.55 -10.97 -0.34
N VAL A 3 -5.51 -11.78 -0.80
CA VAL A 3 -6.41 -11.38 -1.89
C VAL A 3 -7.18 -10.13 -1.48
N GLY A 4 -7.26 -9.16 -2.39
CA GLY A 4 -7.94 -7.90 -2.14
C GLY A 4 -7.03 -6.74 -1.83
N LEU A 5 -5.76 -6.99 -1.47
CA LEU A 5 -4.83 -5.89 -1.23
C LEU A 5 -4.61 -5.08 -2.49
N ARG A 6 -4.54 -3.76 -2.32
CA ARG A 6 -4.18 -2.86 -3.40
C ARG A 6 -2.67 -2.63 -3.34
N VAL A 7 -2.02 -2.74 -4.47
CA VAL A 7 -0.55 -2.74 -4.54
C VAL A 7 -0.04 -1.84 -5.65
N VAL A 8 1.21 -1.43 -5.51
CA VAL A 8 1.97 -0.72 -6.54
C VAL A 8 3.32 -1.43 -6.69
N ARG A 9 4.10 -1.06 -7.72
CA ARG A 9 5.39 -1.68 -7.93
C ARG A 9 6.30 -1.48 -6.73
N GLY A 10 7.10 -2.48 -6.44
CA GLY A 10 7.98 -2.50 -5.28
C GLY A 10 9.44 -2.30 -5.63
N PRO A 11 10.32 -2.55 -4.64
CA PRO A 11 11.74 -2.22 -4.79
C PRO A 11 12.49 -3.08 -5.81
N ASN A 12 12.03 -4.30 -6.06
CA ASN A 12 12.71 -5.19 -6.99
C ASN A 12 12.03 -5.29 -8.34
N TRP A 13 11.16 -4.33 -8.66
CA TRP A 13 10.43 -4.30 -9.93
C TRP A 13 11.40 -4.26 -11.10
N LYS A 14 11.19 -5.14 -12.07
CA LYS A 14 11.98 -5.17 -13.30
C LYS A 14 11.14 -5.52 -14.51
N TRP A 15 9.85 -5.24 -14.46
CA TRP A 15 8.88 -5.71 -15.44
C TRP A 15 8.38 -4.59 -16.36
N GLY A 16 9.15 -3.52 -16.49
CA GLY A 16 8.81 -2.43 -17.40
C GLY A 16 7.50 -1.79 -17.02
N ASN A 17 6.62 -1.64 -17.98
CA ASN A 17 5.33 -0.99 -17.78
C ASN A 17 4.19 -1.99 -17.72
N GLN A 18 4.40 -3.18 -17.15
CA GLN A 18 3.32 -4.14 -17.01
C GLN A 18 2.20 -3.59 -16.13
N ASP A 19 2.51 -2.67 -15.23
CA ASP A 19 1.55 -2.01 -14.37
C ASP A 19 0.95 -0.75 -15.01
N ASP A 20 1.22 -0.52 -16.28
CA ASP A 20 0.82 0.67 -17.03
C ASP A 20 1.62 1.90 -16.63
N GLY A 21 2.75 1.69 -15.96
CA GLY A 21 3.66 2.76 -15.54
C GLY A 21 3.69 2.91 -14.04
N GLU A 22 4.78 3.52 -13.57
CA GLU A 22 4.97 3.73 -12.14
C GLU A 22 3.82 4.55 -11.56
N GLY A 23 3.34 4.14 -10.39
CA GLY A 23 2.26 4.83 -9.72
C GLY A 23 0.88 4.25 -9.99
N HIS A 24 0.76 3.36 -10.94
CA HIS A 24 -0.52 2.71 -11.20
C HIS A 24 -0.73 1.56 -10.22
N VAL A 25 -1.98 1.20 -10.01
CA VAL A 25 -2.40 0.35 -8.92
C VAL A 25 -3.01 -0.93 -9.45
N GLY A 26 -2.82 -2.01 -8.71
CA GLY A 26 -3.46 -3.28 -8.99
C GLY A 26 -4.03 -3.90 -7.75
N THR A 27 -4.70 -5.01 -7.93
CA THR A 27 -5.32 -5.76 -6.84
C THR A 27 -4.78 -7.18 -6.84
N VAL A 28 -4.39 -7.67 -5.66
CA VAL A 28 -4.00 -9.08 -5.51
C VAL A 28 -5.25 -9.93 -5.67
N VAL A 29 -5.23 -10.82 -6.65
CA VAL A 29 -6.42 -11.66 -6.95
C VAL A 29 -6.18 -13.13 -6.67
N GLU A 30 -4.91 -13.54 -6.49
CA GLU A 30 -4.62 -14.94 -6.21
C GLU A 30 -3.28 -15.03 -5.48
N ILE A 31 -3.19 -15.95 -4.51
CA ILE A 31 -1.96 -16.21 -3.76
C ILE A 31 -1.31 -17.46 -4.31
N GLY A 32 -0.01 -17.40 -4.55
CA GLY A 32 0.75 -18.54 -5.02
C GLY A 32 0.82 -19.66 -4.00
N LYS A 33 1.06 -20.87 -4.50
CA LYS A 33 1.04 -22.08 -3.68
C LYS A 33 2.26 -22.93 -3.93
N PRO A 34 2.75 -23.65 -2.91
CA PRO A 34 3.82 -24.61 -3.12
C PRO A 34 3.39 -25.66 -4.15
N GLY A 35 4.30 -25.99 -5.05
CA GLY A 35 4.03 -27.00 -6.08
C GLY A 35 3.36 -26.50 -7.33
N SER A 36 2.89 -25.24 -7.34
CA SER A 36 2.36 -24.66 -8.58
C SER A 36 3.50 -24.28 -9.52
N THR A 37 3.34 -24.57 -10.80
CA THR A 37 4.34 -24.17 -11.80
C THR A 37 4.09 -22.78 -12.34
N THR A 38 2.83 -22.29 -12.25
CA THR A 38 2.47 -20.98 -12.79
C THR A 38 2.47 -19.91 -11.72
N SER A 39 2.12 -20.28 -10.48
CA SER A 39 2.08 -19.33 -9.37
C SER A 39 2.68 -19.99 -8.14
N PRO A 40 4.01 -20.07 -8.09
CA PRO A 40 4.67 -20.78 -6.98
C PRO A 40 4.54 -20.04 -5.66
N TYR A 41 4.96 -20.71 -4.60
CA TYR A 41 4.97 -20.14 -3.26
C TYR A 41 5.75 -18.81 -3.25
N LYS A 42 5.26 -17.84 -2.50
CA LYS A 42 5.83 -16.50 -2.36
C LYS A 42 5.69 -15.67 -3.64
N THR A 43 4.67 -15.97 -4.42
CA THR A 43 4.23 -15.08 -5.51
C THR A 43 2.75 -14.83 -5.35
N VAL A 44 2.27 -13.79 -6.03
CA VAL A 44 0.84 -13.50 -6.09
C VAL A 44 0.50 -13.09 -7.51
N VAL A 45 -0.76 -13.25 -7.88
CA VAL A 45 -1.27 -12.73 -9.14
C VAL A 45 -1.91 -11.38 -8.85
N VAL A 46 -1.55 -10.38 -9.64
CA VAL A 46 -2.10 -9.03 -9.54
C VAL A 46 -2.84 -8.72 -10.81
N GLN A 47 -4.05 -8.23 -10.66
CA GLN A 47 -4.78 -7.64 -11.78
C GLN A 47 -4.64 -6.13 -11.66
N TRP A 48 -3.98 -5.55 -12.64
CA TRP A 48 -3.80 -4.10 -12.68
C TRP A 48 -5.09 -3.43 -13.11
N ASP A 49 -5.29 -2.20 -12.66
CA ASP A 49 -6.50 -1.47 -13.00
C ASP A 49 -6.60 -1.25 -14.52
N SER A 50 -5.48 -1.35 -15.23
CA SER A 50 -5.48 -1.27 -16.69
C SER A 50 -6.07 -2.52 -17.35
N GLY A 51 -6.24 -3.61 -16.60
CA GLY A 51 -6.87 -4.84 -17.09
C GLY A 51 -5.94 -6.03 -17.24
N SER A 52 -4.64 -5.81 -17.36
CA SER A 52 -3.69 -6.92 -17.49
C SER A 52 -3.48 -7.59 -16.14
N HIS A 53 -3.11 -8.86 -16.17
CA HIS A 53 -2.78 -9.55 -14.93
C HIS A 53 -1.68 -10.57 -15.17
N THR A 54 -0.81 -10.72 -14.17
CA THR A 54 0.23 -11.72 -14.17
C THR A 54 0.74 -11.89 -12.75
N ASN A 55 1.68 -12.80 -12.54
CA ASN A 55 2.17 -13.03 -11.18
C ASN A 55 3.47 -12.26 -10.92
N TYR A 56 3.68 -11.94 -9.66
CA TYR A 56 4.82 -11.16 -9.18
C TYR A 56 5.35 -11.76 -7.90
N ARG A 57 6.63 -11.46 -7.62
CA ARG A 57 7.32 -11.99 -6.46
C ARG A 57 6.99 -11.17 -5.22
N VAL A 58 6.68 -11.87 -4.13
CA VAL A 58 6.49 -11.26 -2.82
C VAL A 58 7.32 -12.03 -1.80
N GLY A 59 8.59 -12.19 -2.11
CA GLY A 59 9.56 -12.93 -1.32
C GLY A 59 10.18 -14.10 -2.05
N TYR A 60 9.71 -14.42 -3.24
CA TYR A 60 10.26 -15.51 -4.04
C TYR A 60 11.70 -15.18 -4.38
N GLN A 61 12.60 -16.07 -4.00
CA GLN A 61 14.05 -15.87 -4.19
C GLN A 61 14.53 -14.55 -3.60
N GLY A 62 13.87 -14.09 -2.54
CA GLY A 62 14.26 -12.88 -1.83
C GLY A 62 13.86 -11.57 -2.50
N SER A 63 13.05 -11.62 -3.54
CA SER A 63 12.67 -10.41 -4.28
C SER A 63 11.26 -9.99 -3.98
N TYR A 64 11.05 -8.67 -3.97
CA TYR A 64 9.75 -8.07 -3.67
C TYR A 64 9.40 -7.10 -4.80
N ASP A 65 8.50 -7.54 -5.68
CA ASP A 65 8.09 -6.75 -6.84
C ASP A 65 6.99 -5.74 -6.51
N LEU A 66 6.36 -5.88 -5.34
CA LEU A 66 5.17 -5.11 -5.00
C LEU A 66 5.32 -4.45 -3.64
N ARG A 67 4.60 -3.35 -3.46
CA ARG A 67 4.36 -2.72 -2.16
C ARG A 67 2.87 -2.62 -1.93
N VAL A 68 2.47 -2.80 -0.67
CA VAL A 68 1.06 -2.62 -0.31
C VAL A 68 0.76 -1.13 -0.29
N LEU A 69 -0.27 -0.74 -1.02
CA LEU A 69 -0.75 0.63 -1.02
C LEU A 69 -1.90 0.80 -0.03
N ASP A 70 -2.83 -0.13 -0.02
CA ASP A 70 -4.03 0.02 0.79
C ASP A 70 -4.57 -1.35 1.18
N ASN A 71 -4.93 -1.50 2.44
CA ASN A 71 -5.53 -2.72 2.97
C ASN A 71 -6.98 -2.52 3.41
N ALA A 72 -7.60 -1.40 3.05
CA ALA A 72 -8.99 -1.16 3.37
C ALA A 72 -9.93 -2.24 2.80
N PRO A 73 -9.67 -2.77 1.58
CA PRO A 73 -10.53 -3.85 1.05
C PRO A 73 -10.57 -5.09 1.90
N LEU A 74 -9.59 -5.28 2.79
CA LEU A 74 -9.59 -6.41 3.73
C LEU A 74 -10.41 -6.11 4.99
N GLY A 75 -11.03 -4.94 5.07
CA GLY A 75 -11.81 -4.56 6.25
C GLY A 75 -10.99 -3.95 7.37
N VAL A 76 -9.74 -3.64 7.14
CA VAL A 76 -8.88 -3.02 8.16
C VAL A 76 -9.38 -1.61 8.47
N LYS A 77 -9.48 -1.29 9.76
CA LYS A 77 -9.94 0.02 10.20
C LYS A 77 -9.20 0.46 11.46
N HIS A 78 -9.16 1.76 11.64
CA HIS A 78 -8.74 2.39 12.88
C HIS A 78 -9.97 3.14 13.41
N PRO A 79 -10.87 2.45 14.13
CA PRO A 79 -12.22 2.98 14.38
C PRO A 79 -12.27 4.22 15.25
N ASN A 80 -11.28 4.42 16.09
CA ASN A 80 -11.28 5.57 17.01
C ASN A 80 -10.42 6.72 16.51
N ILE A 81 -9.99 6.67 15.26
CA ILE A 81 -9.12 7.70 14.69
C ILE A 81 -9.87 8.47 13.63
N ILE A 82 -9.76 9.79 13.68
CA ILE A 82 -10.41 10.69 12.72
C ILE A 82 -9.34 11.24 11.79
N CYS A 83 -9.61 11.23 10.49
CA CYS A 83 -8.73 11.91 9.54
C CYS A 83 -8.87 13.41 9.75
N ASP A 84 -7.78 14.08 10.07
CA ASP A 84 -7.82 15.51 10.39
C ASP A 84 -8.05 16.40 9.19
N SER A 85 -7.96 15.85 7.99
CA SER A 85 -8.21 16.61 6.77
C SER A 85 -9.67 16.47 6.31
N CYS A 86 -10.11 15.24 6.02
CA CYS A 86 -11.45 15.04 5.50
C CYS A 86 -12.48 14.80 6.60
N ARG A 87 -12.03 14.65 7.84
CA ARG A 87 -12.87 14.53 9.03
C ARG A 87 -13.67 13.24 9.09
N LYS A 88 -13.30 12.25 8.30
CA LYS A 88 -13.98 10.96 8.33
C LYS A 88 -13.63 10.24 9.62
N GLN A 89 -14.65 9.79 10.34
CA GLN A 89 -14.49 9.04 11.56
C GLN A 89 -14.19 7.58 11.26
N GLY A 90 -13.12 7.05 11.88
CA GLY A 90 -12.74 5.68 11.65
C GLY A 90 -12.01 5.53 10.32
N ILE A 91 -10.70 5.78 10.35
CA ILE A 91 -9.90 5.65 9.13
C ILE A 91 -9.92 4.21 8.65
N ALA A 92 -10.35 4.00 7.41
CA ALA A 92 -10.30 2.69 6.77
C ALA A 92 -8.94 2.52 6.10
N GLY A 93 -8.34 1.34 6.26
CA GLY A 93 -7.04 1.06 5.68
C GLY A 93 -5.91 1.59 6.52
N MET A 94 -4.88 2.11 5.87
CA MET A 94 -3.70 2.63 6.55
C MET A 94 -4.01 3.89 7.33
N ARG A 95 -3.40 4.01 8.50
CA ARG A 95 -3.42 5.23 9.28
C ARG A 95 -2.08 5.92 9.11
N TRP A 96 -2.09 7.20 8.78
CA TRP A 96 -0.89 8.00 8.58
C TRP A 96 -0.83 9.03 9.69
N LYS A 97 0.08 8.83 10.64
CA LYS A 97 0.21 9.69 11.80
C LYS A 97 1.42 10.60 11.64
N CYS A 98 1.20 11.90 11.74
CA CYS A 98 2.30 12.86 11.65
C CYS A 98 3.20 12.72 12.87
N THR A 99 4.52 12.65 12.64
CA THR A 99 5.47 12.52 13.74
C THR A 99 5.85 13.87 14.33
N ARG A 100 5.49 14.97 13.68
CA ARG A 100 5.83 16.32 14.13
C ARG A 100 4.69 17.06 14.77
N CYS A 101 3.46 16.72 14.43
CA CYS A 101 2.29 17.37 14.98
C CYS A 101 1.69 16.52 16.07
N PHE A 102 1.08 17.19 17.05
CA PHE A 102 0.40 16.47 18.11
C PHE A 102 -0.95 15.99 17.61
N ASP A 103 -1.18 14.68 17.76
CA ASP A 103 -2.49 14.08 17.50
C ASP A 103 -3.06 14.43 16.12
N PHE A 104 -2.22 14.28 15.08
CA PHE A 104 -2.63 14.58 13.71
C PHE A 104 -2.53 13.31 12.87
N ASP A 105 -3.65 12.92 12.25
CA ASP A 105 -3.75 11.69 11.47
C ASP A 105 -4.43 11.97 10.14
N LEU A 106 -4.05 11.18 9.12
CA LEU A 106 -4.65 11.24 7.80
C LEU A 106 -5.02 9.84 7.33
N CYS A 107 -6.07 9.74 6.53
CA CYS A 107 -6.34 8.54 5.76
C CYS A 107 -5.43 8.52 4.53
N THR A 108 -5.38 7.38 3.85
CA THR A 108 -4.50 7.24 2.68
C THR A 108 -4.83 8.26 1.60
N HIS A 109 -6.11 8.50 1.34
CA HIS A 109 -6.51 9.46 0.32
C HIS A 109 -5.96 10.85 0.61
N CYS A 110 -6.11 11.31 1.85
CA CYS A 110 -5.64 12.64 2.22
C CYS A 110 -4.12 12.71 2.28
N TYR A 111 -3.47 11.64 2.71
CA TYR A 111 -2.02 11.59 2.72
C TYR A 111 -1.47 11.70 1.29
N MET A 112 -2.05 10.97 0.35
CA MET A 112 -1.61 10.99 -1.05
C MET A 112 -1.94 12.30 -1.74
N SER A 113 -2.91 13.04 -1.22
CA SER A 113 -3.32 14.32 -1.80
C SER A 113 -2.54 15.49 -1.22
N ASP A 114 -1.49 15.22 -0.45
CA ASP A 114 -0.61 16.25 0.12
C ASP A 114 -1.37 17.25 0.97
N LYS A 115 -2.25 16.77 1.84
CA LYS A 115 -3.07 17.63 2.68
C LYS A 115 -2.36 18.12 3.93
N HIS A 116 -1.06 17.94 4.01
CA HIS A 116 -0.27 18.34 5.16
C HIS A 116 1.08 18.83 4.71
N ASP A 117 1.85 19.41 5.64
CA ASP A 117 3.19 19.91 5.36
C ASP A 117 4.08 18.74 4.89
N LEU A 118 4.60 18.85 3.68
CA LEU A 118 5.41 17.78 3.09
C LEU A 118 6.75 17.59 3.79
N SER A 119 7.15 18.55 4.63
CA SER A 119 8.40 18.41 5.37
C SER A 119 8.25 17.56 6.62
N HIS A 120 7.03 17.19 6.98
CA HIS A 120 6.77 16.37 8.15
C HIS A 120 6.78 14.89 7.80
N PRO A 121 7.62 14.06 8.46
CA PRO A 121 7.54 12.62 8.27
C PRO A 121 6.29 12.05 8.93
N PHE A 122 5.83 10.93 8.41
CA PHE A 122 4.66 10.24 8.93
C PHE A 122 5.00 8.82 9.35
N LEU A 123 4.28 8.31 10.33
CA LEU A 123 4.25 6.89 10.64
C LEU A 123 3.09 6.25 9.87
N ARG A 124 3.40 5.18 9.18
CA ARG A 124 2.39 4.39 8.48
C ARG A 124 2.00 3.22 9.38
N LEU A 125 0.75 3.17 9.79
CA LEU A 125 0.26 2.12 10.66
C LEU A 125 -0.73 1.26 9.89
N GLU A 126 -0.39 -0.02 9.74
CA GLU A 126 -1.20 -0.93 8.95
C GLU A 126 -2.44 -1.41 9.69
N THR A 127 -2.32 -1.58 10.99
CA THR A 127 -3.44 -2.04 11.83
C THR A 127 -3.45 -1.24 13.11
N ALA A 128 -4.54 -1.39 13.87
CA ALA A 128 -4.67 -0.69 15.15
C ALA A 128 -3.60 -1.09 16.16
N ALA A 129 -3.02 -2.27 16.01
CA ALA A 129 -1.97 -2.75 16.91
C ALA A 129 -0.57 -2.49 16.38
N SER A 130 -0.43 -1.89 15.20
CA SER A 130 0.86 -1.66 14.58
C SER A 130 1.65 -0.59 15.33
N THR A 131 2.97 -0.76 15.41
CA THR A 131 3.84 0.28 15.96
C THR A 131 4.23 1.32 14.93
N GLY A 132 3.98 1.02 13.66
CA GLY A 132 4.22 1.97 12.59
C GLY A 132 5.58 1.86 11.95
N VAL A 133 5.65 2.31 10.71
CA VAL A 133 6.89 2.41 9.94
C VAL A 133 7.03 3.87 9.53
N GLU A 134 8.17 4.46 9.83
CA GLU A 134 8.38 5.86 9.50
C GLU A 134 8.61 6.01 8.01
N MET A 135 7.86 6.93 7.40
CA MET A 135 7.98 7.23 5.98
C MET A 135 8.69 8.57 5.82
N PRO A 136 9.70 8.64 4.97
CA PRO A 136 10.41 9.90 4.77
C PRO A 136 9.46 10.98 4.26
N LYS A 137 9.75 12.21 4.64
CA LYS A 137 8.96 13.34 4.19
C LYS A 137 8.98 13.44 2.68
N GLY A 138 7.86 13.85 2.13
CA GLY A 138 7.75 14.04 0.70
C GLY A 138 7.82 12.78 -0.13
N LYS A 139 7.86 11.63 0.52
CA LYS A 139 7.95 10.35 -0.18
C LYS A 139 6.64 9.65 -0.10
N VAL A 140 5.83 9.91 -1.00
CA VAL A 140 4.67 9.10 -1.20
C VAL A 140 5.13 7.86 -1.90
N LEU A 141 4.49 6.78 -1.78
CA LEU A 141 4.86 5.52 -2.39
C LEU A 141 4.86 5.57 -3.90
N CYS A 142 5.25 6.69 -4.45
CA CYS A 142 5.38 6.90 -5.89
C CYS A 142 4.08 6.75 -6.62
N VAL A 143 3.00 7.06 -5.98
CA VAL A 143 1.70 6.89 -6.59
C VAL A 143 1.14 8.15 -7.16
N SER A 144 1.72 9.23 -6.84
CA SER A 144 1.26 10.48 -7.41
C SER A 144 1.86 10.61 -8.78
N LYS A 145 1.34 11.20 -9.58
CA LYS A 145 1.77 11.45 -10.94
C LYS A 145 1.30 10.41 -11.85
#